data_460b4ba313800e72b7edce32f4032d57
#
_entry.id   460b4ba313800e72b7edce32f4032d57
#
_cell.length_a   1.000
_cell.length_b   1.000
_cell.length_c   1.000
_cell.angle_alpha   90.00
_cell.angle_beta   90.00
_cell.angle_gamma   90.00
#
_symmetry.space_group_name_H-M   'P 1'
#
loop_
_entity.id
_entity.type
_entity.pdbx_description
1 polymer ?
#
loop_
_entity_poly.entity_id
_entity_poly.type
_entity_poly.pdbx_seq_one_letter_code
_entity_poly.pdbx_strand_id
1 'polypeptide(L)'
;MSMEHDEFLIRARLDGNVLEGWVAAGWLTPNAEEGMQQFSEIDVARARLIQDLRRDIGVNDEGVGVILDLIDQLHGLRRTLGHLLTALQAQPQELRERLAVDLHQVMAAWPNRGPAADKPPDLAKGHSDTGQQF
;
A
#
# COMPACT_ATOMS: atom_id res chain seq x y z
N MET A 1 -12.61 -16.14 -3.88
CA MET A 1 -12.31 -17.28 -4.75
C MET A 1 -10.82 -17.56 -4.73
N SER A 2 -10.45 -18.78 -4.49
CA SER A 2 -9.08 -19.24 -4.56
C SER A 2 -8.80 -19.90 -5.92
N MET A 3 -7.56 -19.82 -6.37
CA MET A 3 -7.11 -20.45 -7.60
C MET A 3 -5.87 -21.31 -7.32
N GLU A 4 -5.69 -22.32 -8.12
CA GLU A 4 -4.54 -23.20 -8.02
C GLU A 4 -3.28 -22.56 -8.63
N HIS A 5 -2.13 -23.17 -8.36
CA HIS A 5 -0.83 -22.70 -8.79
C HIS A 5 -0.72 -22.40 -10.28
N ASP A 6 -1.17 -23.31 -11.13
CA ASP A 6 -1.03 -23.15 -12.58
C ASP A 6 -1.94 -22.05 -13.13
N GLU A 7 -3.15 -21.94 -12.61
CA GLU A 7 -4.07 -20.85 -12.95
C GLU A 7 -3.48 -19.51 -12.55
N PHE A 8 -2.90 -19.43 -11.35
CA PHE A 8 -2.24 -18.22 -10.87
C PHE A 8 -1.08 -17.78 -11.79
N LEU A 9 -0.22 -18.71 -12.20
CA LEU A 9 0.88 -18.40 -13.11
C LEU A 9 0.40 -17.81 -14.43
N ILE A 10 -0.67 -18.34 -14.98
CA ILE A 10 -1.26 -17.84 -16.22
C ILE A 10 -1.84 -16.44 -16.02
N ARG A 11 -2.60 -16.23 -14.97
CA ARG A 11 -3.27 -14.95 -14.69
C ARG A 11 -2.29 -13.85 -14.33
N ALA A 12 -1.27 -14.17 -13.55
CA ALA A 12 -0.23 -13.22 -13.15
C ALA A 12 0.85 -13.06 -14.23
N ARG A 13 0.87 -13.91 -15.24
CA ARG A 13 1.91 -13.96 -16.29
C ARG A 13 3.31 -14.13 -15.69
N LEU A 14 3.44 -15.10 -14.79
CA LEU A 14 4.68 -15.43 -14.11
C LEU A 14 5.22 -16.79 -14.56
N ASP A 15 6.54 -16.90 -14.51
CA ASP A 15 7.24 -18.17 -14.56
C ASP A 15 7.24 -18.82 -13.17
N GLY A 16 7.15 -20.13 -13.09
CA GLY A 16 7.14 -20.89 -11.85
C GLY A 16 8.38 -20.64 -10.96
N ASN A 17 9.55 -20.49 -11.56
CA ASN A 17 10.78 -20.17 -10.85
C ASN A 17 10.73 -18.78 -10.19
N VAL A 18 10.16 -17.82 -10.87
CA VAL A 18 9.97 -16.46 -10.34
C VAL A 18 9.00 -16.49 -9.17
N LEU A 19 7.89 -17.21 -9.31
CA LEU A 19 6.92 -17.36 -8.24
C LEU A 19 7.53 -17.97 -6.98
N GLU A 20 8.31 -19.04 -7.12
CA GLU A 20 9.01 -19.68 -6.01
C GLU A 20 9.92 -18.69 -5.28
N GLY A 21 10.67 -17.89 -6.03
CA GLY A 21 11.52 -16.85 -5.47
C GLY A 21 10.75 -15.79 -4.69
N TRP A 22 9.60 -15.38 -5.20
CA TRP A 22 8.76 -14.37 -4.53
C TRP A 22 8.07 -14.92 -3.28
N VAL A 23 7.67 -16.18 -3.30
CA VAL A 23 7.12 -16.85 -2.10
C VAL A 23 8.23 -17.01 -1.05
N ALA A 24 9.43 -17.42 -1.45
CA ALA A 24 10.57 -17.54 -0.55
C ALA A 24 10.98 -16.20 0.07
N ALA A 25 10.87 -15.10 -0.69
CA ALA A 25 11.15 -13.76 -0.19
C ALA A 25 10.04 -13.19 0.70
N GLY A 26 8.91 -13.87 0.81
CA GLY A 26 7.76 -13.39 1.58
C GLY A 26 6.93 -12.32 0.86
N TRP A 27 7.15 -12.11 -0.42
CA TRP A 27 6.38 -11.13 -1.22
C TRP A 27 4.98 -11.60 -1.54
N LEU A 28 4.79 -12.90 -1.66
CA LEU A 28 3.51 -13.58 -1.79
C LEU A 28 3.40 -14.64 -0.70
N THR A 29 2.24 -14.70 -0.05
CA THR A 29 1.96 -15.64 1.02
C THR A 29 0.69 -16.42 0.72
N PRO A 30 0.76 -17.41 -0.19
CA PRO A 30 -0.40 -18.21 -0.54
C PRO A 30 -0.88 -19.02 0.67
N ASN A 31 -2.17 -19.26 0.73
CA ASN A 31 -2.73 -20.19 1.70
C ASN A 31 -2.41 -21.63 1.29
N ALA A 32 -2.13 -22.49 2.26
CA ALA A 32 -1.97 -23.90 2.03
C ALA A 32 -3.23 -24.63 2.48
N GLU A 33 -3.94 -25.22 1.55
CA GLU A 33 -5.05 -26.14 1.81
C GLU A 33 -4.71 -27.51 1.25
N GLU A 34 -4.80 -28.54 2.09
CA GLU A 34 -4.52 -29.93 1.71
C GLU A 34 -3.14 -30.14 1.05
N GLY A 35 -2.14 -29.36 1.48
CA GLY A 35 -0.78 -29.42 0.94
C GLY A 35 -0.58 -28.72 -0.41
N MET A 36 -1.63 -28.09 -0.97
CA MET A 36 -1.54 -27.32 -2.20
C MET A 36 -1.63 -25.82 -1.90
N GLN A 37 -0.84 -25.04 -2.63
CA GLN A 37 -0.88 -23.58 -2.54
C GLN A 37 -2.13 -23.02 -3.22
N GLN A 38 -2.86 -22.17 -2.50
CA GLN A 38 -4.04 -21.49 -2.99
C GLN A 38 -3.78 -19.99 -3.06
N PHE A 39 -4.04 -19.41 -4.20
CA PHE A 39 -3.86 -17.99 -4.48
C PHE A 39 -5.21 -17.28 -4.63
N SER A 40 -5.22 -15.98 -4.40
CA SER A 40 -6.42 -15.14 -4.50
C SER A 40 -6.26 -14.06 -5.59
N GLU A 41 -7.35 -13.37 -5.90
CA GLU A 41 -7.31 -12.19 -6.78
C GLU A 41 -6.40 -11.08 -6.23
N ILE A 42 -6.30 -10.98 -4.91
CA ILE A 42 -5.39 -10.03 -4.25
C ILE A 42 -3.94 -10.41 -4.57
N ASP A 43 -3.61 -11.68 -4.58
CA ASP A 43 -2.28 -12.17 -4.93
C ASP A 43 -1.94 -11.85 -6.40
N VAL A 44 -2.91 -11.95 -7.31
CA VAL A 44 -2.73 -11.55 -8.71
C VAL A 44 -2.42 -10.06 -8.81
N ALA A 45 -3.18 -9.21 -8.12
CA ALA A 45 -2.93 -7.77 -8.10
C ALA A 45 -1.56 -7.43 -7.51
N ARG A 46 -1.19 -8.13 -6.43
CA ARG A 46 0.12 -7.99 -5.79
C ARG A 46 1.26 -8.39 -6.72
N ALA A 47 1.12 -9.50 -7.42
CA ALA A 47 2.11 -9.95 -8.41
C ALA A 47 2.29 -8.95 -9.55
N ARG A 48 1.21 -8.37 -10.04
CA ARG A 48 1.28 -7.31 -11.06
C ARG A 48 2.01 -6.08 -10.56
N LEU A 49 1.71 -5.65 -9.34
CA LEU A 49 2.40 -4.53 -8.72
C LEU A 49 3.90 -4.79 -8.61
N ILE A 50 4.31 -5.98 -8.19
CA ILE A 50 5.72 -6.35 -8.11
C ILE A 50 6.40 -6.27 -9.48
N GLN A 51 5.74 -6.75 -10.52
CA GLN A 51 6.25 -6.65 -11.89
C GLN A 51 6.42 -5.20 -12.34
N ASP A 52 5.43 -4.35 -12.09
CA ASP A 52 5.47 -2.93 -12.44
C ASP A 52 6.61 -2.22 -11.71
N LEU A 53 6.78 -2.48 -10.43
CA LEU A 53 7.87 -1.91 -9.63
C LEU A 53 9.25 -2.31 -10.15
N ARG A 54 9.42 -3.57 -10.53
CA ARG A 54 10.71 -4.09 -10.99
C ARG A 54 11.02 -3.70 -12.42
N ARG A 55 10.05 -3.82 -13.32
CA ARG A 55 10.25 -3.63 -14.78
C ARG A 55 10.08 -2.19 -15.21
N ASP A 56 8.98 -1.57 -14.83
CA ASP A 56 8.61 -0.25 -15.35
C ASP A 56 9.29 0.88 -14.57
N ILE A 57 9.41 0.72 -13.25
CA ILE A 57 10.01 1.72 -12.36
C ILE A 57 11.48 1.43 -12.10
N GLY A 58 11.87 0.16 -12.14
CA GLY A 58 13.25 -0.24 -11.92
C GLY A 58 13.65 -0.30 -10.44
N VAL A 59 12.70 -0.57 -9.56
CA VAL A 59 12.97 -0.75 -8.13
C VAL A 59 13.74 -2.05 -7.92
N ASN A 60 14.79 -2.02 -7.10
CA ASN A 60 15.53 -3.22 -6.73
C ASN A 60 14.73 -4.10 -5.75
N ASP A 61 15.18 -5.33 -5.55
CA ASP A 61 14.44 -6.31 -4.74
C ASP A 61 14.27 -5.86 -3.29
N GLU A 62 15.26 -5.20 -2.72
CA GLU A 62 15.16 -4.64 -1.36
C GLU A 62 14.08 -3.56 -1.27
N GLY A 63 14.04 -2.68 -2.26
CA GLY A 63 13.01 -1.63 -2.37
C GLY A 63 11.61 -2.21 -2.56
N VAL A 64 11.46 -3.26 -3.34
CA VAL A 64 10.18 -3.98 -3.50
C VAL A 64 9.71 -4.51 -2.15
N GLY A 65 10.58 -5.14 -1.38
CA GLY A 65 10.24 -5.64 -0.04
C GLY A 65 9.74 -4.53 0.89
N VAL A 66 10.42 -3.39 0.92
CA VAL A 66 10.01 -2.23 1.73
C VAL A 66 8.63 -1.70 1.28
N ILE A 67 8.41 -1.57 -0.02
CA ILE A 67 7.13 -1.10 -0.56
C ILE A 67 5.99 -2.05 -0.18
N LEU A 68 6.20 -3.35 -0.30
CA LEU A 68 5.19 -4.34 0.05
C LEU A 68 4.87 -4.32 1.54
N ASP A 69 5.86 -4.16 2.41
CA ASP A 69 5.63 -3.99 3.85
C ASP A 69 4.80 -2.75 4.16
N LEU A 70 5.09 -1.63 3.52
CA LEU A 70 4.32 -0.40 3.69
C LEU A 70 2.88 -0.55 3.20
N ILE A 71 2.67 -1.22 2.08
CA ILE A 71 1.34 -1.52 1.55
C ILE A 71 0.57 -2.41 2.52
N ASP A 72 1.21 -3.43 3.09
CA ASP A 72 0.57 -4.31 4.06
C ASP A 72 0.17 -3.56 5.34
N GLN A 73 1.00 -2.65 5.82
CA GLN A 73 0.67 -1.77 6.93
C GLN A 73 -0.51 -0.84 6.60
N LEU A 74 -0.53 -0.26 5.40
CA LEU A 74 -1.62 0.59 4.94
C LEU A 74 -2.95 -0.18 4.89
N HIS A 75 -2.95 -1.37 4.36
CA HIS A 75 -4.14 -2.22 4.33
C HIS A 75 -4.59 -2.64 5.74
N GLY A 76 -3.66 -2.92 6.63
CA GLY A 76 -3.95 -3.20 8.03
C GLY A 76 -4.62 -2.02 8.73
N LEU A 77 -4.10 -0.81 8.53
CA LEU A 77 -4.71 0.43 9.05
C LEU A 77 -6.12 0.65 8.50
N ARG A 78 -6.31 0.46 7.20
CA ARG A 78 -7.64 0.60 6.57
C ARG A 78 -8.65 -0.38 7.15
N ARG A 79 -8.26 -1.63 7.39
CA ARG A 79 -9.14 -2.61 8.05
C ARG A 79 -9.49 -2.21 9.46
N THR A 80 -8.52 -1.76 10.24
CA THR A 80 -8.74 -1.28 11.60
C THR A 80 -9.69 -0.08 11.62
N LEU A 81 -9.50 0.90 10.73
CA LEU A 81 -10.41 2.03 10.58
C LEU A 81 -11.82 1.59 10.21
N GLY A 82 -11.95 0.63 9.29
CA GLY A 82 -13.24 0.07 8.90
C GLY A 82 -13.97 -0.58 10.09
N HIS A 83 -13.26 -1.34 10.91
CA HIS A 83 -13.80 -1.94 12.13
C HIS A 83 -14.23 -0.88 13.16
N LEU A 84 -13.41 0.15 13.35
CA LEU A 84 -13.75 1.27 14.24
C LEU A 84 -14.97 2.03 13.75
N LEU A 85 -15.07 2.32 12.45
CA LEU A 85 -16.23 2.97 11.86
C LEU A 85 -17.51 2.12 12.05
N THR A 86 -17.43 0.82 11.84
CA THR A 86 -18.53 -0.09 12.06
C THR A 86 -18.97 -0.09 13.51
N ALA A 87 -18.04 -0.13 14.45
CA ALA A 87 -18.31 -0.05 15.87
C ALA A 87 -18.96 1.27 16.26
N LEU A 88 -18.50 2.38 15.70
CA LEU A 88 -19.09 3.72 15.94
C LEU A 88 -20.51 3.82 15.40
N GLN A 89 -20.77 3.27 14.21
CA GLN A 89 -22.10 3.28 13.60
C GLN A 89 -23.13 2.45 14.40
N ALA A 90 -22.65 1.47 15.16
CA ALA A 90 -23.49 0.67 16.05
C ALA A 90 -23.86 1.40 17.35
N GLN A 91 -23.24 2.53 17.66
CA GLN A 91 -23.52 3.31 18.85
C GLN A 91 -24.78 4.18 18.71
N PRO A 92 -25.46 4.56 19.83
CA PRO A 92 -26.55 5.52 19.82
C PRO A 92 -26.15 6.85 19.16
N GLN A 93 -27.11 7.51 18.52
CA GLN A 93 -26.87 8.74 17.78
C GLN A 93 -26.21 9.84 18.61
N GLU A 94 -26.66 10.02 19.86
CA GLU A 94 -26.08 11.03 20.76
C GLU A 94 -24.58 10.81 20.99
N LEU A 95 -24.18 9.55 21.19
CA LEU A 95 -22.78 9.19 21.40
C LEU A 95 -21.97 9.39 20.11
N ARG A 96 -22.54 9.04 18.95
CA ARG A 96 -21.89 9.25 17.66
C ARG A 96 -21.63 10.74 17.40
N GLU A 97 -22.58 11.59 17.71
CA GLU A 97 -22.44 13.06 17.53
C GLU A 97 -21.37 13.64 18.47
N ARG A 98 -21.32 13.19 19.72
CA ARG A 98 -20.29 13.60 20.66
C ARG A 98 -18.90 13.16 20.25
N LEU A 99 -18.76 11.92 19.79
CA LEU A 99 -17.49 11.40 19.28
C LEU A 99 -17.04 12.13 18.01
N ALA A 100 -17.98 12.49 17.12
CA ALA A 100 -17.66 13.27 15.93
C ALA A 100 -17.11 14.66 16.27
N VAL A 101 -17.69 15.33 17.27
CA VAL A 101 -17.21 16.63 17.75
C VAL A 101 -15.82 16.51 18.36
N ASP A 102 -15.61 15.54 19.24
CA ASP A 102 -14.34 15.30 19.90
C ASP A 102 -13.25 14.96 18.88
N LEU A 103 -13.56 14.10 17.92
CA LEU A 103 -12.65 13.73 16.85
C LEU A 103 -12.27 14.95 15.98
N HIS A 104 -13.24 15.80 15.67
CA HIS A 104 -13.01 17.01 14.91
C HIS A 104 -12.05 17.96 15.63
N GLN A 105 -12.20 18.11 16.95
CA GLN A 105 -11.29 18.92 17.76
C GLN A 105 -9.87 18.35 17.78
N VAL A 106 -9.73 17.03 17.94
CA VAL A 106 -8.43 16.35 17.89
C VAL A 106 -7.76 16.55 16.54
N MET A 107 -8.51 16.38 15.45
CA MET A 107 -7.99 16.58 14.10
C MET A 107 -7.61 18.03 13.82
N ALA A 108 -8.35 18.99 14.37
CA ALA A 108 -8.04 20.41 14.23
C ALA A 108 -6.75 20.80 14.97
N ALA A 109 -6.45 20.13 16.10
CA ALA A 109 -5.25 20.35 16.90
C ALA A 109 -4.03 19.54 16.44
N TRP A 110 -4.19 18.66 15.48
CA TRP A 110 -3.13 17.77 15.01
C TRP A 110 -2.02 18.56 14.30
N PRO A 111 -0.74 18.46 14.77
CA PRO A 111 0.33 19.31 14.24
C PRO A 111 0.81 18.96 12.83
N ASN A 112 0.55 17.75 12.37
CA ASN A 112 0.90 17.27 11.04
C ASN A 112 -0.35 17.04 10.19
N ARG A 113 -0.92 18.11 9.70
CA ARG A 113 -1.88 17.98 8.62
C ARG A 113 -1.09 17.65 7.36
N GLY A 114 -1.34 16.48 6.83
CA GLY A 114 -0.70 15.92 5.66
C GLY A 114 -0.33 16.86 4.49
N PRO A 115 0.05 16.34 3.35
CA PRO A 115 0.85 17.02 2.33
C PRO A 115 0.24 18.28 1.70
N ALA A 116 -0.99 18.65 2.06
CA ALA A 116 -1.60 19.90 1.58
C ALA A 116 -0.97 21.17 2.18
N ALA A 117 -0.13 21.05 3.21
CA ALA A 117 0.56 22.17 3.82
C ALA A 117 1.99 22.37 3.30
N ASP A 118 2.54 21.37 2.64
CA ASP A 118 3.85 21.47 1.98
C ASP A 118 3.65 21.70 0.48
N LYS A 119 3.39 22.96 0.14
CA LYS A 119 3.71 23.43 -1.20
C LYS A 119 5.22 23.25 -1.34
N PRO A 120 5.70 22.45 -2.30
CA PRO A 120 7.13 22.33 -2.50
C PRO A 120 7.72 23.73 -2.72
N PRO A 121 8.88 24.00 -2.16
CA PRO A 121 9.54 25.27 -2.42
C PRO A 121 9.66 25.44 -3.92
N ASP A 122 9.31 26.61 -4.38
CA ASP A 122 9.36 26.98 -5.79
C ASP A 122 10.82 26.92 -6.25
N LEU A 123 11.22 25.75 -6.74
CA LEU A 123 12.57 25.51 -7.25
C LEU A 123 12.84 26.25 -8.58
N ALA A 124 11.86 27.01 -9.06
CA ALA A 124 11.96 27.74 -10.32
C ALA A 124 12.62 29.12 -10.20
N LYS A 125 13.02 29.58 -9.02
CA LYS A 125 13.62 30.90 -8.83
C LYS A 125 15.06 30.86 -8.36
N GLY A 126 15.87 29.99 -8.91
CA GLY A 126 17.23 29.90 -8.47
C GLY A 126 18.31 29.66 -9.52
N HIS A 127 17.99 29.83 -10.80
CA HIS A 127 19.03 29.63 -11.82
C HIS A 127 18.93 30.61 -12.98
N SER A 128 18.89 31.87 -12.66
CA SER A 128 19.17 32.86 -13.66
C SER A 128 20.15 33.92 -13.11
N ASP A 129 21.19 33.43 -12.53
CA ASP A 129 22.40 34.25 -12.41
C ASP A 129 23.63 33.36 -12.28
N THR A 130 24.03 32.83 -13.39
CA THR A 130 25.47 32.64 -13.56
C THR A 130 25.87 33.66 -14.57
N GLY A 131 26.22 34.79 -14.05
CA GLY A 131 26.94 35.80 -14.79
C GLY A 131 28.07 35.12 -15.52
N GLN A 132 28.01 35.17 -16.80
CA GLN A 132 29.16 35.03 -17.60
C GLN A 132 30.10 36.15 -17.20
N GLN A 133 31.17 35.77 -16.64
CA GLN A 133 32.36 36.61 -16.61
C GLN A 133 33.45 35.82 -17.23
N PHE A 134 33.65 36.07 -18.48
CA PHE A 134 34.91 36.12 -19.23
C PHE A 134 34.65 36.35 -20.67
#